data_3bcedd0178160eca8010c97c677f0070
#
_entry.id   3bcedd0178160eca8010c97c677f0070
#
_cell.length_a   1.000
_cell.length_b   1.000
_cell.length_c   1.000
_cell.angle_alpha   90.00
_cell.angle_beta   90.00
_cell.angle_gamma   90.00
#
_symmetry.space_group_name_H-M   'P 1'
#
loop_
_entity.id
_entity.type
_entity.pdbx_description
1 polymer ?
#
loop_
_entity_poly.entity_id
_entity_poly.type
_entity_poly.pdbx_seq_one_letter_code
_entity_poly.pdbx_strand_id
1 'polypeptide(L)'
;MENYNFIESGLIFGLCESQNYKAFTHPVKDFAQHGETYKFIQEHLDEYTEFPTNQVLIEKFSHLATDAQDTNFQYALAEFKKQVMFRHIVSAFSENKPVLEQNPKKALSLIMDGLHDVEILHDSDVVQYDSGELDRFELWKDKNNKRELGDGMIGIPTPFNVINSTGMGWQPGDLITAYARPTVGKTWLCCKIAAIAVEKGFKTLLVSTEMTQASINLRMDVILGKMKGFNLSHSALRNGNEIDENEYKRFLRDSDSKNLLICDHISGEDSISLPSITNLVRKYSPDLLIIDGVY
;
A
#
# COMPACT_ATOMS: atom_id res chain seq x y z
N MET A 1 -19.34 -28.04 6.75
CA MET A 1 -20.44 -27.49 5.92
C MET A 1 -21.66 -27.06 6.76
N GLU A 2 -21.88 -27.62 7.92
CA GLU A 2 -23.07 -27.29 8.76
C GLU A 2 -23.07 -25.88 9.36
N ASN A 3 -21.94 -25.20 9.44
CA ASN A 3 -21.86 -23.90 10.11
C ASN A 3 -22.14 -22.68 9.22
N TYR A 4 -22.12 -22.82 7.88
CA TYR A 4 -22.35 -21.69 6.96
C TYR A 4 -23.79 -21.20 7.02
N ASN A 5 -24.77 -22.09 6.98
CA ASN A 5 -26.18 -21.74 7.03
C ASN A 5 -26.53 -20.95 8.30
N PHE A 6 -26.06 -21.42 9.47
CA PHE A 6 -26.31 -20.77 10.75
C PHE A 6 -25.70 -19.36 10.82
N ILE A 7 -24.42 -19.21 10.42
CA ILE A 7 -23.71 -17.93 10.48
C ILE A 7 -24.29 -16.92 9.49
N GLU A 8 -24.55 -17.35 8.24
CA GLU A 8 -25.13 -16.45 7.23
C GLU A 8 -26.57 -16.05 7.60
N SER A 9 -27.39 -16.98 8.15
CA SER A 9 -28.72 -16.66 8.65
C SER A 9 -28.68 -15.67 9.82
N GLY A 10 -27.79 -15.91 10.81
CA GLY A 10 -27.61 -14.99 11.94
C GLY A 10 -27.16 -13.61 11.52
N LEU A 11 -26.26 -13.51 10.51
CA LEU A 11 -25.85 -12.25 9.93
C LEU A 11 -27.03 -11.52 9.25
N ILE A 12 -27.84 -12.23 8.47
CA ILE A 12 -29.01 -11.70 7.76
C ILE A 12 -30.05 -11.16 8.74
N PHE A 13 -30.39 -11.93 9.77
CA PHE A 13 -31.33 -11.50 10.80
C PHE A 13 -30.79 -10.27 11.55
N GLY A 14 -29.54 -10.31 11.97
CA GLY A 14 -28.89 -9.21 12.67
C GLY A 14 -28.76 -7.92 11.82
N LEU A 15 -28.55 -8.03 10.51
CA LEU A 15 -28.58 -6.88 9.58
C LEU A 15 -29.94 -6.20 9.57
N CYS A 16 -31.00 -6.99 9.48
CA CYS A 16 -32.37 -6.46 9.43
C CYS A 16 -32.82 -5.87 10.77
N GLU A 17 -32.42 -6.46 11.91
CA GLU A 17 -32.75 -5.94 13.23
C GLU A 17 -31.95 -4.68 13.60
N SER A 18 -30.65 -4.67 13.32
CA SER A 18 -29.78 -3.55 13.66
C SER A 18 -29.92 -2.37 12.72
N GLN A 19 -30.56 -2.56 11.57
CA GLN A 19 -30.64 -1.59 10.45
C GLN A 19 -29.27 -1.00 10.09
N ASN A 20 -28.23 -1.82 10.19
CA ASN A 20 -26.86 -1.37 10.05
C ASN A 20 -26.41 -1.33 8.58
N TYR A 21 -26.76 -0.23 7.90
CA TYR A 21 -26.36 0.02 6.51
C TYR A 21 -24.85 -0.06 6.26
N LYS A 22 -24.02 0.23 7.26
CA LYS A 22 -22.55 0.20 7.11
C LYS A 22 -21.99 -1.23 7.02
N ALA A 23 -22.70 -2.20 7.58
CA ALA A 23 -22.30 -3.61 7.46
C ALA A 23 -22.75 -4.25 6.12
N PHE A 24 -23.51 -3.50 5.31
CA PHE A 24 -24.10 -3.92 4.05
C PHE A 24 -23.18 -3.70 2.84
N THR A 25 -21.90 -4.01 2.97
CA THR A 25 -20.88 -3.73 1.94
C THR A 25 -20.39 -4.98 1.22
N HIS A 26 -20.82 -6.18 1.65
CA HIS A 26 -20.38 -7.41 1.03
C HIS A 26 -21.09 -7.67 -0.30
N PRO A 27 -20.39 -8.12 -1.35
CA PRO A 27 -21.04 -8.54 -2.58
C PRO A 27 -21.83 -9.83 -2.38
N VAL A 28 -22.90 -10.02 -3.14
CA VAL A 28 -23.76 -11.22 -3.10
C VAL A 28 -22.98 -12.52 -3.21
N LYS A 29 -21.90 -12.53 -4.01
CA LYS A 29 -21.01 -13.69 -4.20
C LYS A 29 -20.33 -14.19 -2.93
N ASP A 30 -20.26 -13.34 -1.89
CA ASP A 30 -19.65 -13.70 -0.61
C ASP A 30 -20.55 -14.58 0.25
N PHE A 31 -21.81 -14.71 -0.10
CA PHE A 31 -22.74 -15.63 0.58
C PHE A 31 -22.70 -17.01 -0.09
N ALA A 32 -22.39 -18.05 0.67
CA ALA A 32 -22.29 -19.40 0.15
C ALA A 32 -23.66 -20.06 -0.06
N GLN A 33 -24.63 -19.73 0.79
CA GLN A 33 -25.95 -20.35 0.82
C GLN A 33 -27.09 -19.34 0.70
N HIS A 34 -26.92 -18.13 1.19
CA HIS A 34 -27.97 -17.11 1.30
C HIS A 34 -27.80 -15.91 0.36
N GLY A 35 -27.07 -16.06 -0.75
CA GLY A 35 -26.91 -15.00 -1.75
C GLY A 35 -28.23 -14.45 -2.30
N GLU A 36 -29.19 -15.31 -2.58
CA GLU A 36 -30.53 -14.94 -3.04
C GLU A 36 -31.31 -14.15 -1.97
N THR A 37 -31.18 -14.57 -0.71
CA THR A 37 -31.81 -13.88 0.42
C THR A 37 -31.21 -12.49 0.61
N TYR A 38 -29.89 -12.40 0.54
CA TYR A 38 -29.17 -11.14 0.65
C TYR A 38 -29.49 -10.19 -0.50
N LYS A 39 -29.58 -10.69 -1.73
CA LYS A 39 -30.03 -9.93 -2.90
C LYS A 39 -31.43 -9.39 -2.73
N PHE A 40 -32.36 -10.21 -2.22
CA PHE A 40 -33.70 -9.75 -1.90
C PHE A 40 -33.71 -8.60 -0.88
N ILE A 41 -32.86 -8.66 0.14
CA ILE A 41 -32.76 -7.57 1.11
C ILE A 41 -32.28 -6.28 0.43
N GLN A 42 -31.32 -6.37 -0.50
CA GLN A 42 -30.85 -5.22 -1.29
C GLN A 42 -31.98 -4.61 -2.13
N GLU A 43 -32.68 -5.46 -2.88
CA GLU A 43 -33.81 -5.03 -3.71
C GLU A 43 -34.94 -4.41 -2.88
N HIS A 44 -35.26 -5.00 -1.72
CA HIS A 44 -36.27 -4.48 -0.79
C HIS A 44 -35.88 -3.11 -0.22
N LEU A 45 -34.58 -2.95 0.13
CA LEU A 45 -34.04 -1.70 0.63
C LEU A 45 -34.08 -0.59 -0.43
N ASP A 46 -33.76 -0.93 -1.68
CA ASP A 46 -33.80 0.01 -2.82
C ASP A 46 -35.26 0.44 -3.14
N GLU A 47 -36.25 -0.46 -2.95
CA GLU A 47 -37.63 -0.19 -3.26
C GLU A 47 -38.37 0.54 -2.14
N TYR A 48 -38.14 0.11 -0.88
CA TYR A 48 -38.91 0.59 0.28
C TYR A 48 -38.11 1.49 1.24
N THR A 49 -36.80 1.64 1.04
CA THR A 49 -35.86 2.37 1.92
C THR A 49 -35.80 1.85 3.37
N GLU A 50 -36.36 0.65 3.62
CA GLU A 50 -36.38 -0.04 4.90
C GLU A 50 -35.98 -1.49 4.73
N PHE A 51 -35.38 -2.08 5.78
CA PHE A 51 -35.07 -3.50 5.79
C PHE A 51 -36.34 -4.35 5.95
N PRO A 52 -36.42 -5.54 5.30
CA PRO A 52 -37.51 -6.47 5.55
C PRO A 52 -37.49 -6.96 6.99
N THR A 53 -38.66 -7.23 7.55
CA THR A 53 -38.71 -7.85 8.90
C THR A 53 -38.28 -9.31 8.85
N ASN A 54 -37.80 -9.84 9.99
CA ASN A 54 -37.40 -11.25 10.10
C ASN A 54 -38.57 -12.19 9.72
N GLN A 55 -39.79 -11.82 10.02
CA GLN A 55 -40.98 -12.60 9.64
C GLN A 55 -41.12 -12.72 8.12
N VAL A 56 -40.95 -11.63 7.37
CA VAL A 56 -41.00 -11.63 5.91
C VAL A 56 -39.89 -12.51 5.33
N LEU A 57 -38.70 -12.48 5.93
CA LEU A 57 -37.59 -13.33 5.50
C LEU A 57 -37.86 -14.82 5.70
N ILE A 58 -38.42 -15.20 6.87
CA ILE A 58 -38.73 -16.59 7.20
C ILE A 58 -39.84 -17.12 6.30
N GLU A 59 -40.90 -16.31 6.04
CA GLU A 59 -41.99 -16.71 5.16
C GLU A 59 -41.53 -16.90 3.71
N LYS A 60 -40.61 -16.06 3.24
CA LYS A 60 -40.13 -16.12 1.85
C LYS A 60 -39.01 -17.13 1.65
N PHE A 61 -38.14 -17.33 2.62
CA PHE A 61 -36.95 -18.15 2.54
C PHE A 61 -36.91 -19.24 3.63
N SER A 62 -37.53 -20.37 3.35
CA SER A 62 -37.69 -21.49 4.30
C SER A 62 -36.41 -22.22 4.68
N HIS A 63 -35.29 -21.89 3.99
CA HIS A 63 -33.96 -22.48 4.24
C HIS A 63 -33.14 -21.69 5.27
N LEU A 64 -33.64 -20.55 5.73
CA LEU A 64 -33.00 -19.80 6.82
C LEU A 64 -33.03 -20.59 8.12
N ALA A 65 -31.91 -20.62 8.83
CA ALA A 65 -31.82 -21.25 10.15
C ALA A 65 -32.49 -20.33 11.19
N THR A 66 -33.75 -20.63 11.52
CA THR A 66 -34.56 -19.81 12.44
C THR A 66 -34.01 -19.73 13.86
N ASP A 67 -33.23 -20.73 14.27
CA ASP A 67 -32.50 -20.79 15.53
C ASP A 67 -31.29 -19.82 15.58
N ALA A 68 -30.92 -19.24 14.44
CA ALA A 68 -29.88 -18.23 14.35
C ALA A 68 -30.39 -16.79 14.61
N GLN A 69 -31.69 -16.56 14.83
CA GLN A 69 -32.25 -15.23 15.08
C GLN A 69 -31.64 -14.53 16.31
N ASP A 70 -31.37 -15.31 17.36
CA ASP A 70 -30.78 -14.76 18.60
C ASP A 70 -29.24 -14.68 18.57
N THR A 71 -28.64 -14.91 17.39
CA THR A 71 -27.18 -14.86 17.25
C THR A 71 -26.69 -13.42 17.37
N ASN A 72 -25.65 -13.21 18.20
CA ASN A 72 -25.03 -11.90 18.29
C ASN A 72 -24.52 -11.45 16.92
N PHE A 73 -25.00 -10.30 16.44
CA PHE A 73 -24.66 -9.76 15.12
C PHE A 73 -23.15 -9.61 14.90
N GLN A 74 -22.40 -9.08 15.90
CA GLN A 74 -20.97 -8.91 15.79
C GLN A 74 -20.22 -10.24 15.67
N TYR A 75 -20.68 -11.25 16.39
CA TYR A 75 -20.15 -12.60 16.28
C TYR A 75 -20.40 -13.20 14.90
N ALA A 76 -21.67 -13.10 14.40
CA ALA A 76 -22.03 -13.59 13.08
C ALA A 76 -21.23 -12.90 11.98
N LEU A 77 -21.03 -11.58 12.06
CA LEU A 77 -20.26 -10.79 11.13
C LEU A 77 -18.76 -11.20 11.14
N ALA A 78 -18.17 -11.37 12.32
CA ALA A 78 -16.77 -11.79 12.44
C ALA A 78 -16.53 -13.20 11.86
N GLU A 79 -17.43 -14.15 12.16
CA GLU A 79 -17.32 -15.52 11.63
C GLU A 79 -17.60 -15.56 10.11
N PHE A 80 -18.55 -14.76 9.60
CA PHE A 80 -18.80 -14.62 8.18
C PHE A 80 -17.57 -14.11 7.44
N LYS A 81 -16.92 -13.04 7.93
CA LYS A 81 -15.68 -12.50 7.36
C LYS A 81 -14.57 -13.55 7.29
N LYS A 82 -14.39 -14.36 8.34
CA LYS A 82 -13.43 -15.47 8.34
C LYS A 82 -13.77 -16.50 7.26
N GLN A 83 -15.04 -16.84 7.12
CA GLN A 83 -15.50 -17.81 6.12
C GLN A 83 -15.30 -17.28 4.69
N VAL A 84 -15.61 -16.00 4.44
CA VAL A 84 -15.36 -15.33 3.15
C VAL A 84 -13.86 -15.35 2.84
N MET A 85 -13.02 -14.91 3.77
CA MET A 85 -11.57 -14.90 3.61
C MET A 85 -11.03 -16.30 3.28
N PHE A 86 -11.46 -17.33 4.02
CA PHE A 86 -11.06 -18.71 3.76
C PHE A 86 -11.43 -19.15 2.33
N ARG A 87 -12.65 -18.88 1.88
CA ARG A 87 -13.09 -19.23 0.52
C ARG A 87 -12.29 -18.51 -0.56
N HIS A 88 -12.04 -17.22 -0.41
CA HIS A 88 -11.22 -16.46 -1.36
C HIS A 88 -9.80 -17.01 -1.45
N ILE A 89 -9.17 -17.34 -0.30
CA ILE A 89 -7.85 -17.96 -0.28
C ILE A 89 -7.86 -19.30 -1.02
N VAL A 90 -8.81 -20.18 -0.69
CA VAL A 90 -8.92 -21.50 -1.32
C VAL A 90 -9.20 -21.40 -2.81
N SER A 91 -10.06 -20.46 -3.24
CA SER A 91 -10.35 -20.19 -4.66
C SER A 91 -9.11 -19.73 -5.40
N ALA A 92 -8.38 -18.74 -4.86
CA ALA A 92 -7.16 -18.21 -5.46
C ALA A 92 -6.10 -19.31 -5.70
N PHE A 93 -5.93 -20.23 -4.74
CA PHE A 93 -5.04 -21.37 -4.93
C PHE A 93 -5.58 -22.41 -5.92
N SER A 94 -6.87 -22.76 -5.83
CA SER A 94 -7.48 -23.81 -6.65
C SER A 94 -7.51 -23.44 -8.12
N GLU A 95 -7.87 -22.21 -8.44
CA GLU A 95 -7.94 -21.69 -9.80
C GLU A 95 -6.56 -21.60 -10.47
N ASN A 96 -5.53 -21.31 -9.68
CA ASN A 96 -4.18 -21.13 -10.19
C ASN A 96 -3.31 -22.39 -10.07
N LYS A 97 -3.85 -23.53 -9.58
CA LYS A 97 -3.12 -24.80 -9.47
C LYS A 97 -2.49 -25.26 -10.78
N PRO A 98 -3.16 -25.22 -11.96
CA PRO A 98 -2.56 -25.64 -13.22
C PRO A 98 -1.38 -24.75 -13.65
N VAL A 99 -1.46 -23.45 -13.33
CA VAL A 99 -0.39 -22.48 -13.62
C VAL A 99 0.78 -22.70 -12.67
N LEU A 100 0.50 -23.07 -11.40
CA LEU A 100 1.51 -23.33 -10.39
C LEU A 100 2.44 -24.50 -10.80
N GLU A 101 1.90 -25.53 -11.41
CA GLU A 101 2.66 -26.69 -11.89
C GLU A 101 3.57 -26.35 -13.08
N GLN A 102 3.17 -25.39 -13.92
CA GLN A 102 3.90 -25.00 -15.13
C GLN A 102 4.85 -23.83 -14.92
N ASN A 103 4.39 -22.80 -14.21
CA ASN A 103 5.14 -21.56 -13.96
C ASN A 103 4.83 -21.00 -12.56
N PRO A 104 5.60 -21.43 -11.54
CA PRO A 104 5.36 -21.00 -10.14
C PRO A 104 5.43 -19.49 -9.92
N LYS A 105 6.29 -18.77 -10.67
CA LYS A 105 6.40 -17.31 -10.53
C LYS A 105 5.13 -16.60 -11.02
N LYS A 106 4.59 -17.03 -12.16
CA LYS A 106 3.35 -16.47 -12.70
C LYS A 106 2.15 -16.83 -11.81
N ALA A 107 2.10 -18.06 -11.31
CA ALA A 107 1.06 -18.48 -10.37
C ALA A 107 1.08 -17.63 -9.08
N LEU A 108 2.27 -17.34 -8.55
CA LEU A 108 2.41 -16.48 -7.35
C LEU A 108 1.80 -15.10 -7.59
N SER A 109 2.10 -14.47 -8.73
CA SER A 109 1.51 -13.17 -9.08
C SER A 109 -0.01 -13.25 -9.14
N LEU A 110 -0.57 -14.23 -9.84
CA LEU A 110 -2.02 -14.41 -9.98
C LEU A 110 -2.71 -14.71 -8.63
N ILE A 111 -2.07 -15.50 -7.77
CA ILE A 111 -2.60 -15.76 -6.42
C ILE A 111 -2.58 -14.47 -5.58
N MET A 112 -1.50 -13.70 -5.65
CA MET A 112 -1.41 -12.42 -4.93
C MET A 112 -2.45 -11.42 -5.42
N ASP A 113 -2.66 -11.32 -6.73
CA ASP A 113 -3.70 -10.46 -7.31
C ASP A 113 -5.10 -10.89 -6.85
N GLY A 114 -5.38 -12.21 -6.84
CA GLY A 114 -6.65 -12.75 -6.32
C GLY A 114 -6.86 -12.57 -4.82
N LEU A 115 -5.78 -12.43 -4.05
CA LEU A 115 -5.83 -12.16 -2.60
C LEU A 115 -5.92 -10.67 -2.27
N HIS A 116 -5.68 -9.77 -3.21
CA HIS A 116 -5.79 -8.33 -3.00
C HIS A 116 -7.20 -7.92 -2.56
N ASP A 117 -8.22 -8.54 -3.13
CA ASP A 117 -9.62 -8.31 -2.72
C ASP A 117 -9.89 -8.75 -1.27
N VAL A 118 -9.10 -9.68 -0.75
CA VAL A 118 -9.21 -10.15 0.65
C VAL A 118 -8.67 -9.12 1.64
N GLU A 119 -7.62 -8.36 1.27
CA GLU A 119 -7.09 -7.27 2.12
C GLU A 119 -8.12 -6.12 2.28
N ILE A 120 -9.00 -5.91 1.30
CA ILE A 120 -10.06 -4.88 1.35
C ILE A 120 -11.16 -5.26 2.36
N LEU A 121 -11.30 -6.54 2.73
CA LEU A 121 -12.26 -7.01 3.74
C LEU A 121 -11.82 -6.71 5.19
N HIS A 122 -10.60 -6.19 5.39
CA HIS A 122 -10.20 -5.70 6.71
C HIS A 122 -10.97 -4.42 7.04
N ASP A 123 -11.56 -4.40 8.24
CA ASP A 123 -12.23 -3.22 8.77
C ASP A 123 -11.26 -2.03 8.71
N SER A 124 -11.64 -1.01 7.94
CA SER A 124 -11.10 0.31 8.21
C SER A 124 -11.61 0.69 9.60
N ASP A 125 -10.73 0.77 10.57
CA ASP A 125 -11.06 1.28 11.89
C ASP A 125 -11.56 2.72 11.74
N VAL A 126 -12.87 2.85 11.58
CA VAL A 126 -13.52 4.16 11.62
C VAL A 126 -13.54 4.60 13.08
N VAL A 127 -12.58 5.43 13.44
CA VAL A 127 -12.46 5.97 14.79
C VAL A 127 -13.28 7.24 14.92
N GLN A 128 -14.07 7.33 15.97
CA GLN A 128 -14.83 8.54 16.28
C GLN A 128 -13.86 9.69 16.64
N TYR A 129 -14.07 10.89 16.09
CA TYR A 129 -13.13 12.03 16.22
C TYR A 129 -12.79 12.42 17.66
N ASP A 130 -13.72 12.28 18.58
CA ASP A 130 -13.58 12.62 20.01
C ASP A 130 -12.85 11.52 20.81
N SER A 131 -12.63 10.34 20.23
CA SER A 131 -11.84 9.29 20.85
C SER A 131 -10.33 9.61 20.70
N GLY A 132 -9.56 9.47 21.77
CA GLY A 132 -8.11 9.57 21.73
C GLY A 132 -7.53 10.98 21.94
N GLU A 133 -8.12 11.80 22.83
CA GLU A 133 -7.58 13.12 23.20
C GLU A 133 -6.12 13.03 23.72
N LEU A 134 -5.84 12.08 24.60
CA LEU A 134 -4.51 11.85 25.14
C LEU A 134 -3.52 11.40 24.07
N ASP A 135 -3.94 10.52 23.15
CA ASP A 135 -3.09 10.02 22.09
C ASP A 135 -2.68 11.14 21.12
N ARG A 136 -3.59 12.06 20.80
CA ARG A 136 -3.28 13.22 19.95
C ARG A 136 -2.29 14.19 20.60
N PHE A 137 -2.41 14.37 21.91
CA PHE A 137 -1.47 15.20 22.66
C PHE A 137 -0.08 14.57 22.72
N GLU A 138 0.03 13.28 22.98
CA GLU A 138 1.31 12.56 22.97
C GLU A 138 1.95 12.56 21.58
N LEU A 139 1.17 12.38 20.51
CA LEU A 139 1.66 12.51 19.12
C LEU A 139 2.22 13.91 18.83
N TRP A 140 1.56 14.96 19.32
CA TRP A 140 2.08 16.32 19.19
C TRP A 140 3.39 16.49 19.97
N LYS A 141 3.43 15.99 21.19
CA LYS A 141 4.61 16.06 22.06
C LYS A 141 5.82 15.35 21.47
N ASP A 142 5.60 14.16 20.90
CA ASP A 142 6.64 13.41 20.17
C ASP A 142 7.18 14.18 18.97
N LYS A 143 6.31 14.82 18.20
CA LYS A 143 6.73 15.68 17.09
C LYS A 143 7.52 16.89 17.57
N ASN A 144 7.11 17.52 18.67
CA ASN A 144 7.82 18.64 19.24
C ASN A 144 9.23 18.23 19.73
N ASN A 145 9.33 17.11 20.42
CA ASN A 145 10.61 16.57 20.88
C ASN A 145 11.54 16.24 19.70
N LYS A 146 11.02 15.60 18.64
CA LYS A 146 11.79 15.31 17.41
C LYS A 146 12.29 16.59 16.75
N ARG A 147 11.48 17.64 16.74
CA ARG A 147 11.86 18.95 16.20
C ARG A 147 12.98 19.60 16.99
N GLU A 148 12.93 19.53 18.31
CA GLU A 148 13.98 20.08 19.18
C GLU A 148 15.30 19.31 19.07
N LEU A 149 15.24 17.98 18.89
CA LEU A 149 16.41 17.11 18.76
C LEU A 149 17.02 17.09 17.32
N GLY A 150 16.21 17.42 16.31
CA GLY A 150 16.52 17.21 14.89
C GLY A 150 16.80 18.48 14.08
N ASP A 151 17.57 19.45 14.60
CA ASP A 151 17.87 20.72 13.89
C ASP A 151 16.60 21.48 13.44
N GLY A 152 15.48 21.29 14.12
CA GLY A 152 14.19 21.92 13.81
C GLY A 152 13.40 21.24 12.68
N MET A 153 13.89 20.12 12.11
CA MET A 153 13.23 19.36 11.06
C MET A 153 12.55 18.10 11.61
N ILE A 154 11.28 17.87 11.24
CA ILE A 154 10.52 16.69 11.69
C ILE A 154 10.58 15.55 10.66
N GLY A 155 10.51 15.89 9.37
CA GLY A 155 10.44 14.94 8.26
C GLY A 155 11.71 14.85 7.44
N ILE A 156 11.62 14.19 6.28
CA ILE A 156 12.71 14.08 5.33
C ILE A 156 12.93 15.44 4.66
N PRO A 157 14.16 16.00 4.70
CA PRO A 157 14.45 17.27 4.06
C PRO A 157 14.23 17.21 2.55
N THR A 158 13.75 18.31 1.99
CA THR A 158 13.47 18.46 0.56
C THR A 158 14.59 19.23 -0.14
N PRO A 159 14.68 19.20 -1.48
CA PRO A 159 15.58 20.06 -2.22
C PRO A 159 15.13 21.54 -2.23
N PHE A 160 14.00 21.88 -1.60
CA PHE A 160 13.36 23.18 -1.64
C PHE A 160 13.45 23.89 -0.28
N ASN A 161 14.28 24.92 -0.18
CA ASN A 161 14.48 25.68 1.06
C ASN A 161 13.18 26.25 1.63
N VAL A 162 12.24 26.66 0.76
CA VAL A 162 10.94 27.19 1.19
C VAL A 162 10.14 26.16 2.00
N ILE A 163 10.16 24.89 1.61
CA ILE A 163 9.50 23.81 2.35
C ILE A 163 10.27 23.52 3.64
N ASN A 164 11.59 23.43 3.55
CA ASN A 164 12.44 23.14 4.69
C ASN A 164 12.37 24.24 5.77
N SER A 165 12.18 25.50 5.38
CA SER A 165 12.08 26.63 6.32
C SER A 165 10.86 26.54 7.26
N THR A 166 9.84 25.74 6.92
CA THR A 166 8.72 25.45 7.81
C THR A 166 9.08 24.45 8.92
N GLY A 167 10.24 23.80 8.82
CA GLY A 167 10.67 22.75 9.75
C GLY A 167 9.96 21.39 9.54
N MET A 168 9.13 21.27 8.52
CA MET A 168 8.30 20.06 8.35
C MET A 168 8.98 18.97 7.53
N GLY A 169 9.58 19.31 6.38
CA GLY A 169 10.02 18.29 5.42
C GLY A 169 8.87 17.39 4.95
N TRP A 170 9.17 16.28 4.33
CA TRP A 170 8.15 15.29 3.97
C TRP A 170 7.90 14.33 5.14
N GLN A 171 6.61 14.07 5.40
CA GLN A 171 6.15 13.27 6.53
C GLN A 171 5.77 11.85 6.10
N PRO A 172 5.81 10.87 7.00
CA PRO A 172 5.21 9.57 6.75
C PRO A 172 3.73 9.70 6.34
N GLY A 173 3.34 9.04 5.23
CA GLY A 173 2.00 9.13 4.66
C GLY A 173 1.81 10.21 3.59
N ASP A 174 2.80 11.09 3.38
CA ASP A 174 2.74 12.07 2.30
C ASP A 174 2.86 11.40 0.92
N LEU A 175 2.00 11.78 0.00
CA LEU A 175 2.10 11.46 -1.42
C LEU A 175 2.51 12.71 -2.20
N ILE A 176 3.74 12.71 -2.73
CA ILE A 176 4.30 13.83 -3.45
C ILE A 176 4.38 13.50 -4.94
N THR A 177 3.71 14.26 -5.78
CA THR A 177 3.74 14.09 -7.23
C THR A 177 4.51 15.22 -7.89
N ALA A 178 5.55 14.86 -8.64
CA ALA A 178 6.30 15.79 -9.47
C ALA A 178 6.00 15.55 -10.96
N TYR A 179 5.44 16.52 -11.65
CA TYR A 179 5.19 16.43 -13.08
C TYR A 179 5.86 17.57 -13.85
N ALA A 180 6.39 17.23 -14.99
CA ALA A 180 7.04 18.19 -15.90
C ALA A 180 7.04 17.64 -17.33
N ARG A 181 7.27 18.54 -18.30
CA ARG A 181 7.49 18.12 -19.69
C ARG A 181 8.73 17.21 -19.80
N PRO A 182 8.82 16.35 -20.82
CA PRO A 182 10.04 15.61 -21.10
C PRO A 182 11.28 16.53 -21.12
N THR A 183 12.42 16.02 -20.74
CA THR A 183 13.74 16.68 -20.74
C THR A 183 13.94 17.83 -19.72
N VAL A 184 12.95 18.18 -18.92
CA VAL A 184 13.06 19.27 -17.92
C VAL A 184 13.88 18.85 -16.68
N GLY A 185 14.11 17.54 -16.49
CA GLY A 185 14.96 17.04 -15.42
C GLY A 185 14.24 16.36 -14.26
N LYS A 186 13.06 15.72 -14.47
CA LYS A 186 12.34 14.95 -13.44
C LYS A 186 13.24 13.94 -12.75
N THR A 187 13.93 13.09 -13.52
CA THR A 187 14.87 12.08 -12.98
C THR A 187 15.99 12.71 -12.15
N TRP A 188 16.52 13.86 -12.55
CA TRP A 188 17.50 14.60 -11.76
C TRP A 188 16.93 15.07 -10.43
N LEU A 189 15.67 15.50 -10.42
CA LEU A 189 14.97 15.86 -9.19
C LEU A 189 14.79 14.62 -8.29
N CYS A 190 14.36 13.48 -8.84
CA CYS A 190 14.24 12.21 -8.11
C CYS A 190 15.59 11.81 -7.49
N CYS A 191 16.68 11.84 -8.25
CA CYS A 191 18.01 11.56 -7.75
C CYS A 191 18.46 12.57 -6.67
N LYS A 192 18.13 13.86 -6.81
CA LYS A 192 18.47 14.88 -5.81
C LYS A 192 17.71 14.66 -4.51
N ILE A 193 16.44 14.29 -4.57
CA ILE A 193 15.62 13.93 -3.42
C ILE A 193 16.22 12.72 -2.72
N ALA A 194 16.52 11.65 -3.47
CA ALA A 194 17.14 10.44 -2.94
C ALA A 194 18.47 10.75 -2.24
N ALA A 195 19.34 11.54 -2.86
CA ALA A 195 20.62 11.93 -2.30
C ALA A 195 20.50 12.67 -0.97
N ILE A 196 19.56 13.63 -0.86
CA ILE A 196 19.32 14.38 0.37
C ILE A 196 18.83 13.47 1.48
N ALA A 197 17.87 12.58 1.17
CA ALA A 197 17.30 11.64 2.14
C ALA A 197 18.40 10.69 2.68
N VAL A 198 19.21 10.12 1.80
CA VAL A 198 20.29 9.19 2.14
C VAL A 198 21.37 9.85 2.98
N GLU A 199 21.79 11.08 2.63
CA GLU A 199 22.79 11.84 3.42
C GLU A 199 22.29 12.19 4.83
N LYS A 200 20.99 12.23 5.03
CA LYS A 200 20.35 12.41 6.34
C LYS A 200 20.07 11.08 7.05
N GLY A 201 20.47 9.96 6.49
CA GLY A 201 20.35 8.63 7.08
C GLY A 201 19.05 7.88 6.77
N PHE A 202 18.15 8.46 5.97
CA PHE A 202 16.89 7.81 5.59
C PHE A 202 17.10 6.73 4.53
N LYS A 203 16.52 5.57 4.75
CA LYS A 203 16.55 4.46 3.81
C LYS A 203 15.63 4.76 2.63
N THR A 204 16.21 4.86 1.44
CA THR A 204 15.50 5.29 0.24
C THR A 204 15.50 4.19 -0.81
N LEU A 205 14.31 3.86 -1.34
CA LEU A 205 14.13 2.99 -2.49
C LEU A 205 13.75 3.85 -3.71
N LEU A 206 14.61 3.86 -4.73
CA LEU A 206 14.34 4.49 -6.02
C LEU A 206 14.03 3.41 -7.05
N VAL A 207 12.79 3.41 -7.55
CA VAL A 207 12.32 2.54 -8.63
C VAL A 207 12.29 3.37 -9.90
N SER A 208 13.02 2.95 -10.93
CA SER A 208 13.04 3.62 -12.23
C SER A 208 12.46 2.70 -13.30
N THR A 209 11.40 3.16 -13.97
CA THR A 209 10.78 2.44 -15.08
C THR A 209 11.28 2.93 -16.45
N GLU A 210 11.99 4.06 -16.47
CA GLU A 210 12.50 4.68 -17.69
C GLU A 210 14.00 4.47 -17.91
N MET A 211 14.77 4.35 -16.83
CA MET A 211 16.24 4.39 -16.91
C MET A 211 16.87 3.19 -16.21
N THR A 212 17.96 2.70 -16.78
CA THR A 212 18.77 1.65 -16.19
C THR A 212 19.45 2.10 -14.89
N GLN A 213 19.65 1.15 -13.97
CA GLN A 213 20.37 1.37 -12.72
C GLN A 213 21.74 2.05 -12.96
N ALA A 214 22.49 1.62 -13.98
CA ALA A 214 23.75 2.24 -14.35
C ALA A 214 23.60 3.74 -14.66
N SER A 215 22.57 4.12 -15.39
CA SER A 215 22.30 5.51 -15.73
C SER A 215 21.86 6.35 -14.51
N ILE A 216 21.15 5.75 -13.56
CA ILE A 216 20.79 6.38 -12.28
C ILE A 216 22.04 6.54 -11.42
N ASN A 217 22.89 5.50 -11.30
CA ASN A 217 24.13 5.55 -10.53
C ASN A 217 25.02 6.72 -10.95
N LEU A 218 25.24 6.94 -12.25
CA LEU A 218 26.05 8.07 -12.72
C LEU A 218 25.47 9.45 -12.31
N ARG A 219 24.14 9.58 -12.23
CA ARG A 219 23.51 10.81 -11.72
C ARG A 219 23.70 10.95 -10.22
N MET A 220 23.54 9.85 -9.48
CA MET A 220 23.75 9.81 -8.04
C MET A 220 25.21 10.17 -7.70
N ASP A 221 26.20 9.62 -8.44
CA ASP A 221 27.61 9.92 -8.25
C ASP A 221 27.89 11.43 -8.38
N VAL A 222 27.34 12.07 -9.40
CA VAL A 222 27.52 13.51 -9.60
C VAL A 222 26.86 14.32 -8.48
N ILE A 223 25.64 13.95 -8.07
CA ILE A 223 24.89 14.68 -7.04
C ILE A 223 25.55 14.50 -5.67
N LEU A 224 25.82 13.26 -5.26
CA LEU A 224 26.47 12.94 -4.00
C LEU A 224 27.90 13.48 -3.98
N GLY A 225 28.63 13.35 -5.10
CA GLY A 225 29.95 13.93 -5.25
C GLY A 225 29.95 15.43 -4.99
N LYS A 226 29.03 16.15 -5.61
CA LYS A 226 28.88 17.60 -5.38
C LYS A 226 28.56 17.94 -3.91
N MET A 227 27.71 17.15 -3.27
CA MET A 227 27.37 17.33 -1.84
C MET A 227 28.58 17.07 -0.92
N LYS A 228 29.47 16.19 -1.31
CA LYS A 228 30.70 15.84 -0.56
C LYS A 228 31.96 16.64 -1.00
N GLY A 229 31.81 17.61 -1.91
CA GLY A 229 32.89 18.48 -2.35
C GLY A 229 33.73 17.95 -3.50
N PHE A 230 33.30 16.85 -4.16
CA PHE A 230 33.95 16.36 -5.39
C PHE A 230 33.37 17.06 -6.62
N ASN A 231 34.17 17.17 -7.68
CA ASN A 231 33.75 17.84 -8.92
C ASN A 231 33.67 16.83 -10.07
N LEU A 232 32.60 16.03 -10.07
CA LEU A 232 32.33 14.99 -11.06
C LEU A 232 31.44 15.52 -12.20
N SER A 233 31.83 15.24 -13.45
CA SER A 233 31.04 15.62 -14.64
C SER A 233 30.21 14.45 -15.14
N HIS A 234 28.88 14.62 -15.16
CA HIS A 234 27.96 13.59 -15.68
C HIS A 234 28.23 13.28 -17.16
N SER A 235 28.51 14.28 -17.99
CA SER A 235 28.82 14.07 -19.40
C SER A 235 30.13 13.31 -19.61
N ALA A 236 31.16 13.60 -18.83
CA ALA A 236 32.41 12.87 -18.88
C ALA A 236 32.25 11.40 -18.46
N LEU A 237 31.60 11.15 -17.32
CA LEU A 237 31.32 9.79 -16.85
C LEU A 237 30.48 9.00 -17.84
N ARG A 238 29.42 9.59 -18.39
CA ARG A 238 28.50 8.94 -19.33
C ARG A 238 29.18 8.60 -20.67
N ASN A 239 30.04 9.49 -21.18
CA ASN A 239 30.63 9.35 -22.51
C ASN A 239 32.02 8.69 -22.46
N GLY A 240 32.53 8.35 -21.29
CA GLY A 240 33.88 7.81 -21.14
C GLY A 240 34.97 8.82 -21.45
N ASN A 241 34.68 10.12 -21.29
CA ASN A 241 35.71 11.16 -21.48
C ASN A 241 36.68 11.18 -20.31
N GLU A 242 37.80 11.85 -20.52
CA GLU A 242 38.87 12.00 -19.50
C GLU A 242 38.29 12.65 -18.21
N ILE A 243 38.63 12.02 -17.09
CA ILE A 243 38.27 12.47 -15.73
C ILE A 243 39.51 12.31 -14.84
N ASP A 244 39.52 12.97 -13.68
CA ASP A 244 40.49 12.64 -12.63
C ASP A 244 40.09 11.29 -11.99
N GLU A 245 40.74 10.23 -12.46
CA GLU A 245 40.51 8.86 -11.95
C GLU A 245 40.73 8.73 -10.45
N ASN A 246 41.73 9.44 -9.89
CA ASN A 246 42.03 9.36 -8.47
C ASN A 246 40.94 10.03 -7.64
N GLU A 247 40.43 11.15 -8.10
CA GLU A 247 39.29 11.83 -7.48
C GLU A 247 38.06 10.92 -7.51
N TYR A 248 37.74 10.33 -8.66
CA TYR A 248 36.57 9.45 -8.78
C TYR A 248 36.68 8.17 -7.94
N LYS A 249 37.87 7.50 -7.94
CA LYS A 249 38.15 6.34 -7.10
C LYS A 249 38.05 6.68 -5.61
N ARG A 250 38.49 7.87 -5.19
CA ARG A 250 38.34 8.35 -3.81
C ARG A 250 36.84 8.55 -3.47
N PHE A 251 36.10 9.25 -4.33
CA PHE A 251 34.66 9.40 -4.15
C PHE A 251 33.94 8.05 -3.99
N LEU A 252 34.17 7.08 -4.87
CA LEU A 252 33.55 5.76 -4.81
C LEU A 252 33.83 5.00 -3.52
N ARG A 253 35.03 5.18 -2.93
CA ARG A 253 35.36 4.60 -1.62
C ARG A 253 34.69 5.30 -0.46
N ASP A 254 34.52 6.62 -0.56
CA ASP A 254 33.99 7.46 0.51
C ASP A 254 32.46 7.56 0.45
N SER A 255 31.82 7.08 -0.64
CA SER A 255 30.39 7.20 -0.89
C SER A 255 29.58 5.93 -0.57
N ASP A 256 29.96 5.18 0.47
CA ASP A 256 29.22 3.99 0.91
C ASP A 256 27.80 4.38 1.39
N SER A 257 26.83 4.24 0.50
CA SER A 257 25.42 4.56 0.72
C SER A 257 24.58 3.30 0.93
N LYS A 258 24.74 2.64 2.07
CA LYS A 258 23.94 1.44 2.43
C LYS A 258 22.43 1.71 2.47
N ASN A 259 22.04 2.98 2.58
CA ASN A 259 20.65 3.40 2.67
C ASN A 259 20.00 3.68 1.31
N LEU A 260 20.73 3.60 0.18
CA LEU A 260 20.18 3.77 -1.15
C LEU A 260 19.98 2.42 -1.83
N LEU A 261 18.73 2.16 -2.21
CA LEU A 261 18.34 0.99 -2.99
C LEU A 261 17.80 1.47 -4.33
N ILE A 262 18.27 0.89 -5.43
CA ILE A 262 17.84 1.24 -6.79
C ILE A 262 17.32 -0.03 -7.47
N CYS A 263 16.13 0.09 -8.09
CA CYS A 263 15.50 -0.97 -8.85
C CYS A 263 15.08 -0.43 -10.21
N ASP A 264 15.58 -1.03 -11.29
CA ASP A 264 15.23 -0.69 -12.68
C ASP A 264 14.53 -1.85 -13.42
N HIS A 265 14.57 -3.04 -12.85
CA HIS A 265 13.87 -4.23 -13.36
C HIS A 265 13.65 -5.24 -12.24
N ILE A 266 12.69 -6.13 -12.46
CA ILE A 266 12.41 -7.26 -11.57
C ILE A 266 12.52 -8.54 -12.41
N SER A 267 13.36 -9.47 -11.94
CA SER A 267 13.63 -10.71 -12.66
C SER A 267 12.34 -11.52 -12.89
N GLY A 268 12.01 -11.73 -14.17
CA GLY A 268 10.83 -12.50 -14.59
C GLY A 268 9.58 -11.66 -14.80
N GLU A 269 9.69 -10.33 -14.79
CA GLU A 269 8.62 -9.40 -15.16
C GLU A 269 9.07 -8.56 -16.35
N ASP A 270 8.15 -8.32 -17.28
CA ASP A 270 8.39 -7.46 -18.46
C ASP A 270 8.32 -5.97 -18.10
N SER A 271 7.62 -5.65 -17.01
CA SER A 271 7.48 -4.30 -16.47
C SER A 271 7.32 -4.34 -14.96
N ILE A 272 7.74 -3.28 -14.28
CA ILE A 272 7.56 -3.15 -12.84
C ILE A 272 6.10 -2.81 -12.55
N SER A 273 5.42 -3.73 -11.85
CA SER A 273 4.01 -3.59 -11.48
C SER A 273 3.84 -3.03 -10.06
N LEU A 274 2.64 -2.56 -9.72
CA LEU A 274 2.34 -2.09 -8.38
C LEU A 274 2.50 -3.19 -7.31
N PRO A 275 2.04 -4.44 -7.51
CA PRO A 275 2.32 -5.55 -6.59
C PRO A 275 3.81 -5.76 -6.37
N SER A 276 4.62 -5.67 -7.42
CA SER A 276 6.07 -5.83 -7.33
C SER A 276 6.72 -4.73 -6.50
N ILE A 277 6.29 -3.47 -6.67
CA ILE A 277 6.73 -2.34 -5.84
C ILE A 277 6.33 -2.58 -4.38
N THR A 278 5.10 -3.03 -4.13
CA THR A 278 4.61 -3.36 -2.78
C THR A 278 5.49 -4.42 -2.11
N ASN A 279 5.88 -5.46 -2.85
CA ASN A 279 6.79 -6.49 -2.35
C ASN A 279 8.18 -5.95 -2.03
N LEU A 280 8.71 -5.03 -2.86
CA LEU A 280 9.98 -4.35 -2.57
C LEU A 280 9.88 -3.50 -1.29
N VAL A 281 8.79 -2.75 -1.13
CA VAL A 281 8.55 -1.95 0.08
C VAL A 281 8.46 -2.85 1.32
N ARG A 282 7.70 -3.94 1.28
CA ARG A 282 7.62 -4.91 2.39
C ARG A 282 8.96 -5.54 2.71
N LYS A 283 9.75 -5.90 1.69
CA LYS A 283 11.06 -6.54 1.86
C LYS A 283 12.12 -5.61 2.44
N TYR A 284 12.15 -4.37 1.98
CA TYR A 284 13.24 -3.45 2.31
C TYR A 284 12.84 -2.38 3.34
N SER A 285 11.55 -2.19 3.61
CA SER A 285 10.99 -1.20 4.55
C SER A 285 11.68 0.16 4.42
N PRO A 286 11.61 0.84 3.25
CA PRO A 286 12.22 2.14 3.07
C PRO A 286 11.43 3.23 3.81
N ASP A 287 12.14 4.28 4.26
CA ASP A 287 11.53 5.50 4.79
C ASP A 287 10.98 6.38 3.66
N LEU A 288 11.58 6.31 2.47
CA LEU A 288 11.19 7.03 1.27
C LEU A 288 11.16 6.12 0.05
N LEU A 289 10.01 6.05 -0.61
CA LEU A 289 9.86 5.42 -1.93
C LEU A 289 9.80 6.51 -3.00
N ILE A 290 10.65 6.40 -4.03
CA ILE A 290 10.62 7.26 -5.22
C ILE A 290 10.35 6.38 -6.44
N ILE A 291 9.34 6.74 -7.23
CA ILE A 291 9.01 6.06 -8.49
C ILE A 291 9.23 7.07 -9.63
N ASP A 292 10.26 6.82 -10.46
CA ASP A 292 10.59 7.65 -11.62
C ASP A 292 9.97 7.02 -12.88
N GLY A 293 8.88 7.61 -13.34
CA GLY A 293 8.05 7.14 -14.45
C GLY A 293 6.84 6.33 -13.97
N VAL A 294 5.68 7.00 -13.85
CA VAL A 294 4.38 6.38 -13.63
C VAL A 294 3.54 6.63 -14.88
N TYR A 295 3.13 5.54 -15.55
CA TYR A 295 2.35 5.58 -16.80
C TYR A 295 1.05 4.82 -16.66
#